data_08117b600be96594e0dbc1c97789fc0b
#
_entry.id   08117b600be96594e0dbc1c97789fc0b
#
_cell.length_a   1.000
_cell.length_b   1.000
_cell.length_c   1.000
_cell.angle_alpha   90.00
_cell.angle_beta   90.00
_cell.angle_gamma   90.00
#
_symmetry.space_group_name_H-M   'P 1'
#
loop_
_entity.id
_entity.type
_entity.pdbx_description
1 polymer ?
#
loop_
_entity_poly.entity_id
_entity_poly.type
_entity_poly.pdbx_seq_one_letter_code
_entity_poly.pdbx_strand_id
1 'polypeptide(L)'
;MSDRLFLDWPFFDDSHRRLAEALEAWCSAELAAPHGEDVDAECRDLVRRLGSAGWLRYCVPATHGGLHESLDVRSLALIRETLARHSGLADFAFAMQGLGSGAISLFGSEAQKASYLPAVAAGEKIAAFALTEPNSGSDVAAIETSAREDGEGFVVDGAKTYISNGGIADFYVLFARTGEAPGAKGLSAFIVDRGTPGLDDSERIRVIAPHPLATLRFDAMRLPQSALLGERGRGFAQAMATLDVFRTTVGAAALGFARRALDEATSRALDRRLGQARLADNAIVQSLLAEMVVDVETSALLVYRAAWLRDVRAQRNSKEAAIAKLHATDRAQQVIDKAVQIFGGLGVTVGVPVESLYREIRALRIYEGASEVQKIVIARNHLAEHVGERRS
;
A
#
# COMPACT_ATOMS: atom_id res chain seq x y z
N MET A 1 -13.84 0.40 21.56
CA MET A 1 -13.13 1.69 21.40
C MET A 1 -11.66 1.36 21.40
N SER A 2 -10.98 1.32 20.26
CA SER A 2 -9.55 1.03 20.23
C SER A 2 -8.80 2.17 20.90
N ASP A 3 -7.76 1.76 21.62
CA ASP A 3 -6.85 2.67 22.30
C ASP A 3 -6.23 3.65 21.27
N ARG A 4 -6.39 4.95 21.49
CA ARG A 4 -5.77 6.04 20.73
C ARG A 4 -4.58 6.67 21.47
N LEU A 5 -4.19 6.11 22.62
CA LEU A 5 -3.06 6.61 23.41
C LEU A 5 -1.75 6.60 22.62
N PHE A 6 -1.63 5.77 21.58
CA PHE A 6 -0.47 5.80 20.69
C PHE A 6 -0.24 7.16 20.01
N LEU A 7 -1.28 7.98 19.83
CA LEU A 7 -1.16 9.34 19.28
C LEU A 7 -0.43 10.31 20.20
N ASP A 8 -0.27 9.95 21.49
CA ASP A 8 0.52 10.71 22.47
C ASP A 8 2.02 10.37 22.42
N TRP A 9 2.40 9.36 21.64
CA TRP A 9 3.80 9.02 21.46
C TRP A 9 4.58 10.14 20.75
N PRO A 10 5.92 10.22 20.99
CA PRO A 10 6.76 11.29 20.46
C PRO A 10 6.91 11.25 18.92
N PHE A 11 6.30 10.28 18.25
CA PHE A 11 6.29 10.17 16.79
C PHE A 11 5.34 11.17 16.12
N PHE A 12 4.36 11.71 16.87
CA PHE A 12 3.28 12.52 16.35
C PHE A 12 3.33 13.95 16.90
N ASP A 13 2.87 14.87 16.09
CA ASP A 13 2.57 16.24 16.46
C ASP A 13 1.05 16.51 16.37
N ASP A 14 0.63 17.74 16.68
CA ASP A 14 -0.78 18.12 16.72
C ASP A 14 -1.48 18.01 15.35
N SER A 15 -0.74 18.13 14.25
CA SER A 15 -1.33 17.96 12.91
C SER A 15 -1.77 16.52 12.68
N HIS A 16 -0.99 15.55 13.14
CA HIS A 16 -1.32 14.13 13.05
C HIS A 16 -2.50 13.74 13.94
N ARG A 17 -2.61 14.33 15.15
CA ARG A 17 -3.76 14.10 16.05
C ARG A 17 -5.06 14.60 15.42
N ARG A 18 -5.03 15.84 14.86
CA ARG A 18 -6.18 16.40 14.14
C ARG A 18 -6.55 15.59 12.92
N LEU A 19 -5.55 15.13 12.14
CA LEU A 19 -5.77 14.23 11.00
C LEU A 19 -6.48 12.94 11.43
N ALA A 20 -5.99 12.26 12.45
CA ALA A 20 -6.55 10.99 12.93
C ALA A 20 -7.99 11.16 13.42
N GLU A 21 -8.30 12.27 14.11
CA GLU A 21 -9.65 12.58 14.57
C GLU A 21 -10.61 12.86 13.41
N ALA A 22 -10.22 13.73 12.49
CA ALA A 22 -11.04 14.12 11.35
C ALA A 22 -11.30 12.94 10.41
N LEU A 23 -10.28 12.11 10.15
CA LEU A 23 -10.41 10.95 9.28
C LEU A 23 -11.31 9.87 9.90
N GLU A 24 -11.20 9.61 11.21
CA GLU A 24 -12.07 8.66 11.90
C GLU A 24 -13.54 9.08 11.84
N ALA A 25 -13.81 10.36 12.02
CA ALA A 25 -15.17 10.90 11.90
C ALA A 25 -15.71 10.70 10.46
N TRP A 26 -14.87 10.99 9.46
CA TRP A 26 -15.22 10.78 8.04
C TRP A 26 -15.46 9.30 7.73
N CYS A 27 -14.56 8.40 8.16
CA CYS A 27 -14.71 6.96 7.92
C CYS A 27 -15.99 6.41 8.55
N SER A 28 -16.30 6.83 9.78
CA SER A 28 -17.50 6.41 10.48
C SER A 28 -18.80 6.86 9.78
N ALA A 29 -18.79 8.03 9.15
CA ALA A 29 -19.93 8.56 8.41
C ALA A 29 -20.06 7.92 7.01
N GLU A 30 -18.94 7.77 6.31
CA GLU A 30 -18.92 7.47 4.89
C GLU A 30 -18.72 5.98 4.54
N LEU A 31 -18.08 5.20 5.40
CA LEU A 31 -17.73 3.80 5.13
C LEU A 31 -18.59 2.78 5.90
N ALA A 32 -19.70 3.21 6.48
CA ALA A 32 -20.59 2.34 7.25
C ALA A 32 -21.42 1.37 6.40
N ALA A 33 -21.63 1.67 5.12
CA ALA A 33 -22.43 0.83 4.23
C ALA A 33 -21.64 -0.39 3.73
N PRO A 34 -22.27 -1.55 3.55
CA PRO A 34 -21.62 -2.71 2.95
C PRO A 34 -21.24 -2.43 1.49
N HIS A 35 -20.16 -3.08 1.03
CA HIS A 35 -19.65 -2.96 -0.34
C HIS A 35 -20.64 -3.53 -1.38
N GLY A 36 -20.71 -2.89 -2.55
CA GLY A 36 -21.45 -3.37 -3.70
C GLY A 36 -20.80 -4.60 -4.37
N GLU A 37 -21.54 -5.21 -5.31
CA GLU A 37 -21.00 -6.34 -6.08
C GLU A 37 -20.00 -5.91 -7.17
N ASP A 38 -20.10 -4.68 -7.68
CA ASP A 38 -19.18 -4.12 -8.67
C ASP A 38 -18.01 -3.41 -7.99
N VAL A 39 -16.94 -4.16 -7.77
CA VAL A 39 -15.72 -3.72 -7.12
C VAL A 39 -15.05 -2.56 -7.87
N ASP A 40 -15.11 -2.56 -9.21
CA ASP A 40 -14.52 -1.52 -10.04
C ASP A 40 -15.25 -0.18 -9.89
N ALA A 41 -16.57 -0.22 -9.95
CA ALA A 41 -17.40 0.97 -9.75
C ALA A 41 -17.24 1.52 -8.35
N GLU A 42 -17.22 0.66 -7.35
CA GLU A 42 -17.03 1.05 -5.95
C GLU A 42 -15.65 1.65 -5.70
N CYS A 43 -14.57 1.06 -6.25
CA CYS A 43 -13.23 1.62 -6.12
C CYS A 43 -13.13 3.01 -6.77
N ARG A 44 -13.72 3.22 -7.95
CA ARG A 44 -13.82 4.55 -8.57
C ARG A 44 -14.58 5.56 -7.71
N ASP A 45 -15.68 5.12 -7.11
CA ASP A 45 -16.47 5.97 -6.20
C ASP A 45 -15.67 6.35 -4.95
N LEU A 46 -14.97 5.40 -4.35
CA LEU A 46 -14.10 5.63 -3.19
C LEU A 46 -12.98 6.63 -3.52
N VAL A 47 -12.30 6.49 -4.68
CA VAL A 47 -11.27 7.45 -5.11
C VAL A 47 -11.86 8.86 -5.21
N ARG A 48 -13.04 9.00 -5.84
CA ARG A 48 -13.70 10.31 -5.98
C ARG A 48 -14.10 10.90 -4.61
N ARG A 49 -14.67 10.09 -3.70
CA ARG A 49 -15.05 10.51 -2.34
C ARG A 49 -13.83 10.91 -1.50
N LEU A 50 -12.75 10.12 -1.56
CA LEU A 50 -11.48 10.45 -0.89
C LEU A 50 -10.88 11.75 -1.43
N GLY A 51 -10.93 11.97 -2.74
CA GLY A 51 -10.48 13.21 -3.38
C GLY A 51 -11.33 14.41 -2.95
N SER A 52 -12.66 14.30 -3.06
CA SER A 52 -13.60 15.37 -2.67
C SER A 52 -13.49 15.76 -1.19
N ALA A 53 -13.18 14.78 -0.33
CA ALA A 53 -12.94 15.03 1.10
C ALA A 53 -11.52 15.55 1.39
N GLY A 54 -10.65 15.62 0.38
CA GLY A 54 -9.28 16.13 0.50
C GLY A 54 -8.25 15.13 1.03
N TRP A 55 -8.62 13.86 1.24
CA TRP A 55 -7.68 12.85 1.78
C TRP A 55 -6.59 12.48 0.78
N LEU A 56 -6.85 12.50 -0.52
CA LEU A 56 -5.85 12.21 -1.55
C LEU A 56 -4.78 13.30 -1.69
N ARG A 57 -4.98 14.48 -1.11
CA ARG A 57 -3.97 15.54 -1.05
C ARG A 57 -2.72 15.16 -0.24
N TYR A 58 -2.81 14.13 0.59
CA TYR A 58 -1.64 13.55 1.27
C TYR A 58 -0.76 12.69 0.35
N CYS A 59 -1.27 12.29 -0.81
CA CYS A 59 -0.55 11.45 -1.79
C CYS A 59 0.37 12.24 -2.73
N VAL A 60 0.29 13.56 -2.76
CA VAL A 60 1.04 14.43 -3.68
C VAL A 60 1.71 15.60 -2.96
N PRO A 61 2.78 16.20 -3.50
CA PRO A 61 3.43 17.37 -2.89
C PRO A 61 2.59 18.63 -2.99
N ALA A 62 2.79 19.58 -2.06
CA ALA A 62 2.02 20.82 -1.93
C ALA A 62 2.04 21.67 -3.21
N THR A 63 3.16 21.70 -3.93
CA THR A 63 3.31 22.42 -5.20
C THR A 63 2.34 21.94 -6.30
N HIS A 64 1.72 20.77 -6.12
CA HIS A 64 0.82 20.14 -7.09
C HIS A 64 -0.53 19.74 -6.44
N GLY A 65 -0.99 20.50 -5.45
CA GLY A 65 -2.31 20.32 -4.84
C GLY A 65 -2.32 19.54 -3.52
N GLY A 66 -1.16 19.08 -3.06
CA GLY A 66 -1.01 18.36 -1.79
C GLY A 66 -1.04 19.28 -0.55
N LEU A 67 -0.73 18.69 0.60
CA LEU A 67 -0.71 19.36 1.90
C LEU A 67 0.70 19.57 2.46
N HIS A 68 1.66 18.73 2.08
CA HIS A 68 3.04 18.77 2.56
C HIS A 68 4.00 19.03 1.41
N GLU A 69 5.14 19.68 1.67
CA GLU A 69 6.19 19.91 0.66
C GLU A 69 6.72 18.59 0.06
N SER A 70 6.82 17.57 0.90
CA SER A 70 7.16 16.20 0.52
C SER A 70 6.13 15.23 1.12
N LEU A 71 6.12 13.98 0.66
CA LEU A 71 5.24 12.94 1.21
C LEU A 71 5.56 12.71 2.69
N ASP A 72 4.63 13.02 3.58
CA ASP A 72 4.72 12.75 5.03
C ASP A 72 4.26 11.32 5.32
N VAL A 73 5.20 10.44 5.63
CA VAL A 73 4.94 9.00 5.79
C VAL A 73 4.13 8.71 7.05
N ARG A 74 4.21 9.55 8.09
CA ARG A 74 3.39 9.42 9.30
C ARG A 74 1.92 9.67 8.99
N SER A 75 1.62 10.73 8.25
CA SER A 75 0.25 11.02 7.77
C SER A 75 -0.27 9.90 6.87
N LEU A 76 0.52 9.43 5.90
CA LEU A 76 0.16 8.32 5.03
C LEU A 76 -0.12 7.04 5.83
N ALA A 77 0.69 6.75 6.84
CA ALA A 77 0.52 5.59 7.71
C ALA A 77 -0.77 5.69 8.54
N LEU A 78 -1.04 6.86 9.15
CA LEU A 78 -2.28 7.10 9.91
C LEU A 78 -3.53 6.95 9.03
N ILE A 79 -3.48 7.49 7.81
CA ILE A 79 -4.61 7.39 6.87
C ILE A 79 -4.85 5.92 6.50
N ARG A 80 -3.81 5.18 6.15
CA ARG A 80 -3.93 3.78 5.78
C ARG A 80 -4.38 2.90 6.94
N GLU A 81 -3.85 3.10 8.15
CA GLU A 81 -4.32 2.38 9.33
C GLU A 81 -5.83 2.62 9.57
N THR A 82 -6.24 3.90 9.53
CA THR A 82 -7.64 4.25 9.79
C THR A 82 -8.57 3.71 8.70
N LEU A 83 -8.25 3.91 7.42
CA LEU A 83 -9.05 3.38 6.32
C LEU A 83 -9.17 1.86 6.37
N ALA A 84 -8.05 1.14 6.53
CA ALA A 84 -8.02 -0.32 6.61
C ALA A 84 -8.86 -0.86 7.77
N ARG A 85 -8.91 -0.17 8.90
CA ARG A 85 -9.76 -0.52 10.02
C ARG A 85 -11.25 -0.49 9.69
N HIS A 86 -11.67 0.41 8.79
CA HIS A 86 -13.06 0.56 8.36
C HIS A 86 -13.37 -0.24 7.09
N SER A 87 -12.50 -0.18 6.08
CA SER A 87 -12.70 -0.82 4.77
C SER A 87 -11.37 -1.11 4.07
N GLY A 88 -11.12 -2.39 3.73
CA GLY A 88 -9.94 -2.79 2.96
C GLY A 88 -9.92 -2.17 1.56
N LEU A 89 -11.08 -2.06 0.89
CA LEU A 89 -11.16 -1.43 -0.42
C LEU A 89 -10.92 0.08 -0.37
N ALA A 90 -11.32 0.77 0.71
CA ALA A 90 -11.02 2.19 0.88
C ALA A 90 -9.51 2.44 1.13
N ASP A 91 -8.85 1.58 1.94
CA ASP A 91 -7.38 1.61 2.06
C ASP A 91 -6.71 1.35 0.71
N PHE A 92 -7.17 0.34 -0.03
CA PHE A 92 -6.64 0.04 -1.36
C PHE A 92 -6.79 1.23 -2.32
N ALA A 93 -7.98 1.85 -2.39
CA ALA A 93 -8.25 3.00 -3.24
C ALA A 93 -7.29 4.17 -2.92
N PHE A 94 -7.09 4.47 -1.63
CA PHE A 94 -6.13 5.49 -1.18
C PHE A 94 -4.68 5.11 -1.50
N ALA A 95 -4.28 3.90 -1.12
CA ALA A 95 -2.90 3.43 -1.26
C ALA A 95 -2.41 3.45 -2.70
N MET A 96 -3.28 3.05 -3.64
CA MET A 96 -2.91 3.00 -5.06
C MET A 96 -2.78 4.37 -5.69
N GLN A 97 -3.48 5.39 -5.19
CA GLN A 97 -3.26 6.77 -5.62
C GLN A 97 -1.85 7.25 -5.24
N GLY A 98 -1.43 6.98 -4.01
CA GLY A 98 -0.08 7.30 -3.54
C GLY A 98 1.01 6.53 -4.28
N LEU A 99 0.90 5.20 -4.35
CA LEU A 99 1.89 4.34 -5.00
C LEU A 99 1.96 4.60 -6.52
N GLY A 100 0.80 4.69 -7.19
CA GLY A 100 0.72 4.87 -8.63
C GLY A 100 1.25 6.22 -9.10
N SER A 101 1.07 7.29 -8.33
CA SER A 101 1.59 8.63 -8.64
C SER A 101 2.94 8.94 -7.99
N GLY A 102 3.41 8.10 -7.04
CA GLY A 102 4.59 8.35 -6.23
C GLY A 102 5.87 8.54 -7.04
N ALA A 103 6.09 7.74 -8.08
CA ALA A 103 7.24 7.91 -8.95
C ALA A 103 7.19 9.25 -9.74
N ILE A 104 6.00 9.74 -10.11
CA ILE A 104 5.84 11.06 -10.74
C ILE A 104 6.18 12.15 -9.72
N SER A 105 5.68 12.04 -8.48
CA SER A 105 5.97 12.98 -7.40
C SER A 105 7.48 13.11 -7.14
N LEU A 106 8.21 11.97 -7.16
CA LEU A 106 9.64 11.92 -6.83
C LEU A 106 10.56 12.27 -8.00
N PHE A 107 10.20 11.91 -9.24
CA PHE A 107 11.12 11.92 -10.38
C PHE A 107 10.58 12.59 -11.64
N GLY A 108 9.29 12.94 -11.67
CA GLY A 108 8.66 13.58 -12.82
C GLY A 108 9.24 14.96 -13.11
N SER A 109 9.24 15.35 -14.40
CA SER A 109 9.44 16.72 -14.80
C SER A 109 8.30 17.60 -14.25
N GLU A 110 8.52 18.91 -14.13
CA GLU A 110 7.45 19.82 -13.69
C GLU A 110 6.20 19.76 -14.59
N ALA A 111 6.38 19.55 -15.90
CA ALA A 111 5.27 19.34 -16.83
C ALA A 111 4.50 18.06 -16.55
N GLN A 112 5.19 16.94 -16.28
CA GLN A 112 4.55 15.68 -15.89
C GLN A 112 3.81 15.82 -14.55
N LYS A 113 4.45 16.38 -13.53
CA LYS A 113 3.80 16.62 -12.23
C LYS A 113 2.55 17.47 -12.37
N ALA A 114 2.62 18.58 -13.11
CA ALA A 114 1.49 19.48 -13.33
C ALA A 114 0.33 18.82 -14.10
N SER A 115 0.63 17.86 -14.98
CA SER A 115 -0.38 17.17 -15.79
C SER A 115 -1.14 16.08 -15.04
N TYR A 116 -0.52 15.43 -14.04
CA TYR A 116 -1.09 14.25 -13.39
C TYR A 116 -1.46 14.49 -11.93
N LEU A 117 -0.59 15.13 -11.14
CA LEU A 117 -0.73 15.14 -9.68
C LEU A 117 -1.94 15.92 -9.16
N PRO A 118 -2.33 17.09 -9.72
CA PRO A 118 -3.52 17.79 -9.26
C PRO A 118 -4.80 16.96 -9.42
N ALA A 119 -4.95 16.25 -10.55
CA ALA A 119 -6.11 15.39 -10.81
C ALA A 119 -6.11 14.13 -9.90
N VAL A 120 -4.93 13.61 -9.52
CA VAL A 120 -4.81 12.55 -8.51
C VAL A 120 -5.25 13.07 -7.15
N ALA A 121 -4.79 14.26 -6.72
CA ALA A 121 -5.18 14.88 -5.45
C ALA A 121 -6.69 15.16 -5.35
N ALA A 122 -7.32 15.50 -6.48
CA ALA A 122 -8.76 15.75 -6.57
C ALA A 122 -9.59 14.46 -6.68
N GLY A 123 -8.97 13.28 -6.90
CA GLY A 123 -9.67 12.02 -7.14
C GLY A 123 -10.31 11.93 -8.54
N GLU A 124 -9.87 12.75 -9.47
CA GLU A 124 -10.35 12.81 -10.87
C GLU A 124 -9.61 11.83 -11.78
N LYS A 125 -8.37 11.46 -11.44
CA LYS A 125 -7.57 10.45 -12.14
C LYS A 125 -7.15 9.33 -11.21
N ILE A 126 -7.31 8.11 -11.68
CA ILE A 126 -6.89 6.89 -10.98
C ILE A 126 -5.51 6.49 -11.49
N ALA A 127 -4.57 6.32 -10.57
CA ALA A 127 -3.20 5.94 -10.84
C ALA A 127 -2.97 4.42 -10.67
N ALA A 128 -2.02 3.87 -11.43
CA ALA A 128 -1.55 2.50 -11.25
C ALA A 128 -0.02 2.39 -11.39
N PHE A 129 0.55 1.38 -10.69
CA PHE A 129 1.99 1.09 -10.68
C PHE A 129 2.25 -0.25 -11.37
N ALA A 130 2.78 -0.24 -12.59
CA ALA A 130 2.91 -1.40 -13.46
C ALA A 130 4.36 -1.94 -13.46
N LEU A 131 4.70 -2.74 -12.44
CA LEU A 131 6.06 -3.27 -12.23
C LEU A 131 6.15 -4.79 -12.49
N THR A 132 5.29 -5.57 -11.82
CA THR A 132 5.34 -7.04 -11.77
C THR A 132 5.00 -7.68 -13.12
N GLU A 133 5.74 -8.74 -13.48
CA GLU A 133 5.51 -9.56 -14.67
C GLU A 133 5.20 -11.02 -14.30
N PRO A 134 4.64 -11.83 -15.23
CA PRO A 134 4.33 -13.23 -14.94
C PRO A 134 5.52 -14.04 -14.41
N ASN A 135 6.74 -13.76 -14.91
CA ASN A 135 7.97 -14.46 -14.53
C ASN A 135 8.86 -13.65 -13.58
N SER A 136 8.50 -12.42 -13.22
CA SER A 136 9.34 -11.52 -12.43
C SER A 136 8.52 -10.69 -11.44
N GLY A 137 8.36 -11.20 -10.22
CA GLY A 137 7.72 -10.51 -9.09
C GLY A 137 8.75 -10.00 -8.10
N SER A 138 9.39 -10.89 -7.34
CA SER A 138 10.39 -10.52 -6.33
C SER A 138 11.72 -10.06 -6.93
N ASP A 139 12.11 -10.60 -8.08
CA ASP A 139 13.30 -10.17 -8.83
C ASP A 139 12.94 -9.12 -9.90
N VAL A 140 12.76 -7.88 -9.46
CA VAL A 140 12.44 -6.74 -10.34
C VAL A 140 13.54 -6.51 -11.41
N ALA A 141 14.78 -6.88 -11.13
CA ALA A 141 15.88 -6.71 -12.09
C ALA A 141 15.75 -7.64 -13.31
N ALA A 142 14.92 -8.68 -13.21
CA ALA A 142 14.72 -9.68 -14.26
C ALA A 142 13.47 -9.41 -15.16
N ILE A 143 12.79 -8.25 -15.03
CA ILE A 143 11.65 -7.93 -15.90
C ILE A 143 12.06 -7.93 -17.38
N GLU A 144 11.15 -8.41 -18.24
CA GLU A 144 11.39 -8.66 -19.67
C GLU A 144 10.66 -7.68 -20.59
N THR A 145 9.56 -7.03 -20.11
CA THR A 145 8.87 -5.97 -20.90
C THR A 145 9.89 -4.99 -21.40
N SER A 146 9.97 -4.82 -22.73
CA SER A 146 10.96 -4.01 -23.41
C SER A 146 10.38 -2.68 -23.89
N ALA A 147 11.20 -1.64 -23.91
CA ALA A 147 10.91 -0.34 -24.49
C ALA A 147 12.08 0.04 -25.39
N ARG A 148 11.93 -0.21 -26.69
CA ARG A 148 12.98 0.06 -27.70
C ARG A 148 12.80 1.45 -28.28
N GLU A 149 13.86 2.24 -28.31
CA GLU A 149 13.88 3.55 -28.96
C GLU A 149 13.73 3.39 -30.47
N ASP A 150 12.90 4.22 -31.14
CA ASP A 150 12.69 4.20 -32.56
C ASP A 150 12.93 5.58 -33.26
N GLY A 151 13.60 6.49 -32.54
CA GLY A 151 13.93 7.84 -33.03
C GLY A 151 12.87 8.90 -32.71
N GLU A 152 11.59 8.57 -32.69
CA GLU A 152 10.49 9.47 -32.32
C GLU A 152 10.02 9.26 -30.87
N GLY A 153 10.37 8.14 -30.26
CA GLY A 153 9.97 7.74 -28.92
C GLY A 153 10.40 6.33 -28.60
N PHE A 154 9.46 5.55 -28.07
CA PHE A 154 9.69 4.17 -27.67
C PHE A 154 8.59 3.26 -28.20
N VAL A 155 8.96 2.05 -28.58
CA VAL A 155 8.04 0.95 -28.90
C VAL A 155 8.13 -0.06 -27.76
N VAL A 156 6.99 -0.31 -27.11
CA VAL A 156 6.89 -1.17 -25.93
C VAL A 156 6.21 -2.48 -26.28
N ASP A 157 6.86 -3.60 -25.91
CA ASP A 157 6.35 -4.96 -26.07
C ASP A 157 6.51 -5.73 -24.74
N GLY A 158 5.49 -6.52 -24.36
CA GLY A 158 5.53 -7.34 -23.16
C GLY A 158 4.23 -7.42 -22.39
N ALA A 159 4.32 -7.76 -21.10
CA ALA A 159 3.14 -7.86 -20.24
C ALA A 159 3.48 -7.55 -18.79
N LYS A 160 2.50 -6.98 -18.07
CA LYS A 160 2.52 -6.80 -16.63
C LYS A 160 1.32 -7.52 -16.01
N THR A 161 1.48 -8.11 -14.84
CA THR A 161 0.40 -8.85 -14.18
C THR A 161 0.24 -8.45 -12.72
N TYR A 162 -0.92 -8.74 -12.13
CA TYR A 162 -1.30 -8.32 -10.78
C TYR A 162 -1.24 -6.80 -10.60
N ILE A 163 -1.57 -6.05 -11.64
CA ILE A 163 -1.52 -4.59 -11.57
C ILE A 163 -2.78 -4.07 -10.88
N SER A 164 -2.59 -3.53 -9.69
CA SER A 164 -3.63 -2.86 -8.91
C SER A 164 -4.17 -1.65 -9.69
N ASN A 165 -5.48 -1.45 -9.65
CA ASN A 165 -6.22 -0.52 -10.52
C ASN A 165 -6.13 -0.83 -12.02
N GLY A 166 -5.53 -1.94 -12.43
CA GLY A 166 -5.55 -2.38 -13.81
C GLY A 166 -6.99 -2.52 -14.32
N GLY A 167 -7.25 -1.98 -15.53
CA GLY A 167 -8.59 -1.92 -16.12
C GLY A 167 -9.48 -0.78 -15.62
N ILE A 168 -9.10 -0.07 -14.54
CA ILE A 168 -9.82 1.13 -14.07
C ILE A 168 -8.95 2.39 -14.03
N ALA A 169 -7.62 2.27 -14.09
CA ALA A 169 -6.69 3.39 -14.03
C ALA A 169 -6.81 4.30 -15.26
N ASP A 170 -6.60 5.60 -15.07
CA ASP A 170 -6.51 6.59 -16.12
C ASP A 170 -5.09 6.68 -16.70
N PHE A 171 -4.10 6.31 -15.89
CA PHE A 171 -2.70 6.19 -16.31
C PHE A 171 -1.94 5.15 -15.48
N TYR A 172 -0.86 4.65 -16.08
CA TYR A 172 0.04 3.65 -15.51
C TYR A 172 1.46 4.21 -15.43
N VAL A 173 2.15 4.05 -14.31
CA VAL A 173 3.62 4.18 -14.27
C VAL A 173 4.20 2.81 -14.58
N LEU A 174 4.70 2.67 -15.79
CA LEU A 174 5.23 1.44 -16.36
C LEU A 174 6.75 1.38 -16.22
N PHE A 175 7.26 0.25 -15.76
CA PHE A 175 8.70 -0.04 -15.74
C PHE A 175 9.03 -1.06 -16.83
N ALA A 176 9.97 -0.70 -17.72
CA ALA A 176 10.35 -1.53 -18.86
C ALA A 176 11.86 -1.49 -19.10
N ARG A 177 12.36 -2.46 -19.83
CA ARG A 177 13.77 -2.59 -20.20
C ARG A 177 14.10 -1.75 -21.42
N THR A 178 15.01 -0.78 -21.24
CA THR A 178 15.54 0.08 -22.31
C THR A 178 16.95 -0.33 -22.75
N GLY A 179 17.61 -1.25 -22.03
CA GLY A 179 18.78 -1.97 -22.51
C GLY A 179 20.13 -1.27 -22.33
N GLU A 180 20.23 -0.21 -21.51
CA GLU A 180 21.50 0.51 -21.26
C GLU A 180 22.56 -0.40 -20.65
N ALA A 181 22.14 -1.36 -19.81
CA ALA A 181 22.99 -2.36 -19.19
C ALA A 181 22.16 -3.59 -18.76
N PRO A 182 22.80 -4.73 -18.47
CA PRO A 182 22.13 -5.89 -17.89
C PRO A 182 21.53 -5.59 -16.50
N GLY A 183 20.48 -6.32 -16.15
CA GLY A 183 19.86 -6.30 -14.82
C GLY A 183 19.21 -4.94 -14.50
N ALA A 184 19.37 -4.48 -13.27
CA ALA A 184 18.71 -3.30 -12.72
C ALA A 184 19.02 -1.98 -13.44
N LYS A 185 20.20 -1.85 -14.04
CA LYS A 185 20.65 -0.62 -14.71
C LYS A 185 20.09 -0.45 -16.13
N GLY A 186 19.44 -1.46 -16.66
CA GLY A 186 18.80 -1.40 -17.99
C GLY A 186 17.30 -1.12 -17.95
N LEU A 187 16.78 -0.64 -16.83
CA LEU A 187 15.35 -0.36 -16.65
C LEU A 187 15.06 1.13 -16.63
N SER A 188 13.96 1.53 -17.28
CA SER A 188 13.44 2.89 -17.28
C SER A 188 11.97 2.89 -16.85
N ALA A 189 11.47 4.05 -16.46
CA ALA A 189 10.07 4.25 -16.12
C ALA A 189 9.38 5.13 -17.17
N PHE A 190 8.09 4.89 -17.40
CA PHE A 190 7.27 5.62 -18.36
C PHE A 190 5.90 5.93 -17.78
N ILE A 191 5.30 7.03 -18.19
CA ILE A 191 3.89 7.32 -17.93
C ILE A 191 3.11 6.91 -19.17
N VAL A 192 2.11 6.04 -19.00
CA VAL A 192 1.27 5.51 -20.07
C VAL A 192 -0.19 5.86 -19.78
N ASP A 193 -0.81 6.69 -20.60
CA ASP A 193 -2.23 7.01 -20.46
C ASP A 193 -3.09 5.83 -20.91
N ARG A 194 -4.24 5.66 -20.26
CA ARG A 194 -5.25 4.69 -20.69
C ARG A 194 -5.69 4.98 -22.11
N GLY A 195 -5.92 3.90 -22.87
CA GLY A 195 -6.33 4.02 -24.28
C GLY A 195 -5.18 4.31 -25.24
N THR A 196 -3.91 4.32 -24.78
CA THR A 196 -2.76 4.34 -25.69
C THR A 196 -2.84 3.14 -26.63
N PRO A 197 -2.79 3.34 -27.97
CA PRO A 197 -2.84 2.23 -28.93
C PRO A 197 -1.75 1.19 -28.65
N GLY A 198 -2.13 -0.10 -28.60
CA GLY A 198 -1.25 -1.20 -28.25
C GLY A 198 -1.24 -1.54 -26.75
N LEU A 199 -1.97 -0.82 -25.90
CA LEU A 199 -2.26 -1.20 -24.52
C LEU A 199 -3.58 -1.98 -24.44
N ASP A 200 -3.56 -3.18 -23.87
CA ASP A 200 -4.75 -3.93 -23.47
C ASP A 200 -4.72 -4.16 -21.96
N ASP A 201 -5.71 -3.62 -21.25
CA ASP A 201 -5.92 -3.73 -19.79
C ASP A 201 -7.21 -4.50 -19.42
N SER A 202 -7.76 -5.26 -20.37
CA SER A 202 -9.06 -5.94 -20.25
C SER A 202 -9.00 -7.27 -19.47
N GLU A 203 -7.84 -7.91 -19.36
CA GLU A 203 -7.66 -9.19 -18.67
C GLU A 203 -7.71 -9.02 -17.14
N ARG A 204 -8.91 -9.24 -16.57
CA ARG A 204 -9.18 -9.04 -15.14
C ARG A 204 -8.72 -10.22 -14.29
N ILE A 205 -8.13 -9.92 -13.12
CA ILE A 205 -7.68 -10.93 -12.16
C ILE A 205 -8.58 -10.87 -10.91
N ARG A 206 -9.26 -11.98 -10.61
CA ARG A 206 -10.03 -12.12 -9.36
C ARG A 206 -9.14 -12.66 -8.25
N VAL A 207 -9.16 -11.99 -7.10
CA VAL A 207 -8.41 -12.37 -5.90
C VAL A 207 -9.35 -12.60 -4.72
N ILE A 208 -8.83 -13.20 -3.63
CA ILE A 208 -9.64 -13.60 -2.46
C ILE A 208 -10.27 -12.40 -1.74
N ALA A 209 -9.60 -11.25 -1.72
CA ALA A 209 -10.17 -9.97 -1.29
C ALA A 209 -10.52 -9.17 -2.56
N PRO A 210 -11.74 -8.65 -2.68
CA PRO A 210 -12.22 -8.05 -3.93
C PRO A 210 -11.56 -6.68 -4.16
N HIS A 211 -10.52 -6.68 -5.00
CA HIS A 211 -9.80 -5.47 -5.43
C HIS A 211 -9.69 -5.44 -6.96
N PRO A 212 -9.69 -4.25 -7.61
CA PRO A 212 -9.48 -4.13 -9.06
C PRO A 212 -8.06 -4.51 -9.43
N LEU A 213 -7.86 -5.64 -10.13
CA LEU A 213 -6.58 -6.07 -10.65
C LEU A 213 -6.71 -6.53 -12.10
N ALA A 214 -5.65 -6.30 -12.89
CA ALA A 214 -5.57 -6.81 -14.27
C ALA A 214 -4.15 -7.23 -14.65
N THR A 215 -4.06 -8.01 -15.73
CA THR A 215 -2.89 -8.15 -16.59
C THR A 215 -2.94 -7.05 -17.66
N LEU A 216 -1.82 -6.40 -17.89
CA LEU A 216 -1.62 -5.44 -18.99
C LEU A 216 -0.79 -6.11 -20.07
N ARG A 217 -1.20 -5.96 -21.34
CA ARG A 217 -0.43 -6.42 -22.49
C ARG A 217 -0.04 -5.24 -23.34
N PHE A 218 1.18 -5.26 -23.85
CA PHE A 218 1.73 -4.23 -24.72
C PHE A 218 2.12 -4.90 -26.04
N ASP A 219 1.51 -4.47 -27.13
CA ASP A 219 1.76 -4.95 -28.49
C ASP A 219 2.14 -3.77 -29.39
N ALA A 220 3.43 -3.66 -29.68
CA ALA A 220 4.01 -2.55 -30.42
C ALA A 220 3.48 -1.16 -29.99
N MET A 221 3.21 -1.01 -28.66
CA MET A 221 2.68 0.23 -28.09
C MET A 221 3.69 1.36 -28.24
N ARG A 222 3.27 2.46 -28.89
CA ARG A 222 4.14 3.62 -29.13
C ARG A 222 3.98 4.66 -28.03
N LEU A 223 5.11 5.09 -27.47
CA LEU A 223 5.19 6.16 -26.47
C LEU A 223 6.09 7.30 -26.99
N PRO A 224 5.69 8.56 -26.82
CA PRO A 224 6.57 9.69 -27.17
C PRO A 224 7.73 9.80 -26.18
N GLN A 225 8.79 10.53 -26.55
CA GLN A 225 9.93 10.80 -25.65
C GLN A 225 9.48 11.43 -24.31
N SER A 226 8.45 12.26 -24.32
CA SER A 226 7.87 12.91 -23.15
C SER A 226 7.23 11.94 -22.14
N ALA A 227 6.96 10.69 -22.54
CA ALA A 227 6.45 9.64 -21.64
C ALA A 227 7.54 9.10 -20.69
N LEU A 228 8.83 9.26 -21.01
CA LEU A 228 9.94 8.85 -20.16
C LEU A 228 9.86 9.60 -18.84
N LEU A 229 9.81 8.86 -17.74
CA LEU A 229 9.75 9.39 -16.38
C LEU A 229 11.16 9.46 -15.78
N GLY A 230 11.65 10.67 -15.53
CA GLY A 230 13.00 10.88 -15.00
C GLY A 230 14.09 10.50 -16.03
N GLU A 231 15.17 9.87 -15.57
CA GLU A 231 16.33 9.52 -16.38
C GLU A 231 16.24 8.08 -16.90
N ARG A 232 16.66 7.88 -18.16
CA ARG A 232 16.82 6.57 -18.79
C ARG A 232 17.80 5.68 -18.01
N GLY A 233 17.50 4.39 -17.87
CA GLY A 233 18.34 3.45 -17.10
C GLY A 233 18.22 3.59 -15.57
N ARG A 234 17.36 4.48 -15.07
CA ARG A 234 17.17 4.71 -13.62
C ARG A 234 15.88 4.08 -13.07
N GLY A 235 15.09 3.40 -13.89
CA GLY A 235 13.78 2.87 -13.52
C GLY A 235 13.80 1.95 -12.30
N PHE A 236 14.81 1.10 -12.13
CA PHE A 236 14.94 0.27 -10.93
C PHE A 236 15.10 1.10 -9.66
N ALA A 237 15.98 2.11 -9.69
CA ALA A 237 16.20 2.99 -8.54
C ALA A 237 14.92 3.80 -8.22
N GLN A 238 14.20 4.25 -9.24
CA GLN A 238 12.92 4.96 -9.10
C GLN A 238 11.85 4.07 -8.48
N ALA A 239 11.71 2.83 -8.96
CA ALA A 239 10.78 1.84 -8.38
C ALA A 239 11.10 1.58 -6.91
N MET A 240 12.37 1.32 -6.56
CA MET A 240 12.77 1.05 -5.19
C MET A 240 12.57 2.25 -4.26
N ALA A 241 12.88 3.47 -4.72
CA ALA A 241 12.67 4.69 -3.95
C ALA A 241 11.17 4.95 -3.67
N THR A 242 10.32 4.69 -4.65
CA THR A 242 8.85 4.76 -4.49
C THR A 242 8.37 3.72 -3.47
N LEU A 243 8.79 2.47 -3.62
CA LEU A 243 8.43 1.40 -2.69
C LEU A 243 8.97 1.66 -1.26
N ASP A 244 10.12 2.28 -1.10
CA ASP A 244 10.66 2.62 0.24
C ASP A 244 9.79 3.65 0.99
N VAL A 245 9.06 4.52 0.28
CA VAL A 245 8.06 5.42 0.88
C VAL A 245 6.83 4.62 1.33
N PHE A 246 6.27 3.81 0.43
CA PHE A 246 4.97 3.17 0.66
C PHE A 246 5.04 1.86 1.47
N ARG A 247 6.17 1.17 1.53
CA ARG A 247 6.35 -0.09 2.27
C ARG A 247 5.99 0.02 3.75
N THR A 248 6.39 1.12 4.43
CA THR A 248 6.00 1.37 5.82
C THR A 248 4.49 1.46 5.98
N THR A 249 3.81 2.05 5.01
CA THR A 249 2.35 2.24 5.05
C THR A 249 1.57 0.96 4.79
N VAL A 250 2.16 -0.06 4.14
CA VAL A 250 1.59 -1.43 4.10
C VAL A 250 1.53 -2.03 5.51
N GLY A 251 2.57 -1.80 6.32
CA GLY A 251 2.56 -2.18 7.74
C GLY A 251 1.45 -1.48 8.52
N ALA A 252 1.17 -0.21 8.21
CA ALA A 252 0.08 0.54 8.82
C ALA A 252 -1.31 0.00 8.44
N ALA A 253 -1.53 -0.36 7.17
CA ALA A 253 -2.78 -1.01 6.74
C ALA A 253 -3.00 -2.35 7.47
N ALA A 254 -1.95 -3.18 7.59
CA ALA A 254 -2.00 -4.42 8.34
C ALA A 254 -2.34 -4.17 9.82
N LEU A 255 -1.76 -3.12 10.43
CA LEU A 255 -2.08 -2.69 11.80
C LEU A 255 -3.56 -2.29 11.93
N GLY A 256 -4.11 -1.58 10.95
CA GLY A 256 -5.53 -1.21 10.90
C GLY A 256 -6.44 -2.45 10.91
N PHE A 257 -6.16 -3.43 10.06
CA PHE A 257 -6.87 -4.71 10.06
C PHE A 257 -6.74 -5.46 11.40
N ALA A 258 -5.54 -5.47 12.01
CA ALA A 258 -5.31 -6.12 13.30
C ALA A 258 -6.08 -5.45 14.43
N ARG A 259 -6.12 -4.10 14.48
CA ARG A 259 -6.91 -3.36 15.47
C ARG A 259 -8.40 -3.66 15.33
N ARG A 260 -8.93 -3.68 14.09
CA ARG A 260 -10.32 -4.06 13.86
C ARG A 260 -10.61 -5.48 14.33
N ALA A 261 -9.75 -6.43 14.03
CA ALA A 261 -9.91 -7.82 14.46
C ALA A 261 -9.87 -7.97 16.00
N LEU A 262 -9.01 -7.23 16.67
CA LEU A 262 -8.93 -7.19 18.13
C LEU A 262 -10.22 -6.59 18.75
N ASP A 263 -10.72 -5.48 18.20
CA ASP A 263 -11.98 -4.87 18.65
C ASP A 263 -13.16 -5.84 18.50
N GLU A 264 -13.30 -6.50 17.36
CA GLU A 264 -14.34 -7.49 17.08
C GLU A 264 -14.25 -8.69 18.02
N ALA A 265 -13.02 -9.23 18.21
CA ALA A 265 -12.81 -10.37 19.11
C ALA A 265 -13.12 -10.01 20.57
N THR A 266 -12.75 -8.81 21.01
CA THR A 266 -13.04 -8.31 22.35
C THR A 266 -14.54 -8.15 22.57
N SER A 267 -15.24 -7.49 21.64
CA SER A 267 -16.70 -7.35 21.71
C SER A 267 -17.38 -8.71 21.75
N ARG A 268 -16.96 -9.63 20.85
CA ARG A 268 -17.48 -11.00 20.84
C ARG A 268 -17.28 -11.73 22.15
N ALA A 269 -16.10 -11.60 22.77
CA ALA A 269 -15.80 -12.26 24.05
C ALA A 269 -16.66 -11.71 25.19
N LEU A 270 -16.93 -10.40 25.20
CA LEU A 270 -17.76 -9.75 26.21
C LEU A 270 -19.25 -10.10 26.06
N ASP A 271 -19.76 -10.22 24.84
CA ASP A 271 -21.17 -10.41 24.56
C ASP A 271 -21.58 -11.89 24.58
N ARG A 272 -20.70 -12.82 24.15
CA ARG A 272 -21.02 -14.24 24.02
C ARG A 272 -21.05 -14.92 25.40
N ARG A 273 -22.18 -15.60 25.69
CA ARG A 273 -22.34 -16.43 26.90
C ARG A 273 -22.05 -17.89 26.62
N LEU A 274 -21.43 -18.53 27.60
CA LEU A 274 -21.20 -19.98 27.69
C LEU A 274 -21.86 -20.45 29.03
N GLY A 275 -23.12 -20.84 29.00
CA GLY A 275 -23.90 -21.09 30.21
C GLY A 275 -24.08 -19.82 31.04
N GLN A 276 -23.60 -19.82 32.28
CA GLN A 276 -23.70 -18.67 33.19
C GLN A 276 -22.53 -17.66 32.99
N ALA A 277 -21.39 -18.09 32.45
CA ALA A 277 -20.22 -17.26 32.25
C ALA A 277 -20.22 -16.53 30.89
N ARG A 278 -19.40 -15.49 30.74
CA ARG A 278 -19.07 -14.89 29.44
C ARG A 278 -17.92 -15.65 28.80
N LEU A 279 -17.79 -15.56 27.49
CA LEU A 279 -16.61 -16.08 26.78
C LEU A 279 -15.33 -15.39 27.29
N ALA A 280 -15.42 -14.10 27.64
CA ALA A 280 -14.32 -13.33 28.26
C ALA A 280 -13.82 -13.86 29.61
N ASP A 281 -14.62 -14.67 30.32
CA ASP A 281 -14.23 -15.26 31.62
C ASP A 281 -13.36 -16.52 31.42
N ASN A 282 -13.21 -17.00 30.18
CA ASN A 282 -12.40 -18.15 29.85
C ASN A 282 -10.90 -17.78 29.77
N ALA A 283 -10.06 -18.42 30.56
CA ALA A 283 -8.62 -18.14 30.64
C ALA A 283 -7.89 -18.33 29.27
N ILE A 284 -8.34 -19.27 28.42
CA ILE A 284 -7.76 -19.46 27.09
C ILE A 284 -8.07 -18.25 26.20
N VAL A 285 -9.30 -17.73 26.25
CA VAL A 285 -9.69 -16.54 25.46
C VAL A 285 -8.94 -15.31 25.97
N GLN A 286 -8.77 -15.16 27.28
CA GLN A 286 -7.96 -14.08 27.85
C GLN A 286 -6.51 -14.14 27.38
N SER A 287 -5.91 -15.33 27.31
CA SER A 287 -4.56 -15.53 26.77
C SER A 287 -4.47 -15.11 25.31
N LEU A 288 -5.44 -15.52 24.45
CA LEU A 288 -5.47 -15.14 23.05
C LEU A 288 -5.59 -13.62 22.89
N LEU A 289 -6.47 -12.97 23.64
CA LEU A 289 -6.63 -11.51 23.61
C LEU A 289 -5.36 -10.79 24.07
N ALA A 290 -4.68 -11.28 25.10
CA ALA A 290 -3.41 -10.70 25.56
C ALA A 290 -2.32 -10.77 24.49
N GLU A 291 -2.18 -11.91 23.79
CA GLU A 291 -1.26 -12.05 22.67
C GLU A 291 -1.61 -11.10 21.52
N MET A 292 -2.90 -10.96 21.20
CA MET A 292 -3.36 -10.02 20.15
C MET A 292 -3.02 -8.57 20.49
N VAL A 293 -3.20 -8.16 21.74
CA VAL A 293 -2.82 -6.82 22.23
C VAL A 293 -1.32 -6.58 22.05
N VAL A 294 -0.46 -7.52 22.48
CA VAL A 294 1.00 -7.41 22.33
C VAL A 294 1.40 -7.32 20.87
N ASP A 295 0.80 -8.12 19.99
CA ASP A 295 1.08 -8.12 18.55
C ASP A 295 0.68 -6.79 17.89
N VAL A 296 -0.43 -6.19 18.28
CA VAL A 296 -0.90 -4.88 17.81
C VAL A 296 0.04 -3.76 18.28
N GLU A 297 0.36 -3.70 19.58
CA GLU A 297 1.23 -2.67 20.15
C GLU A 297 2.65 -2.69 19.59
N THR A 298 3.25 -3.87 19.47
CA THR A 298 4.59 -4.01 18.88
C THR A 298 4.60 -3.63 17.41
N SER A 299 3.54 -3.96 16.66
CA SER A 299 3.39 -3.54 15.26
C SER A 299 3.27 -2.03 15.12
N ALA A 300 2.47 -1.38 15.97
CA ALA A 300 2.31 0.07 15.98
C ALA A 300 3.64 0.79 16.26
N LEU A 301 4.38 0.35 17.28
CA LEU A 301 5.71 0.92 17.60
C LEU A 301 6.68 0.84 16.42
N LEU A 302 6.75 -0.29 15.74
CA LEU A 302 7.66 -0.48 14.60
C LEU A 302 7.24 0.35 13.38
N VAL A 303 5.95 0.39 13.06
CA VAL A 303 5.41 1.15 11.92
C VAL A 303 5.65 2.65 12.13
N TYR A 304 5.24 3.20 13.27
CA TYR A 304 5.36 4.64 13.51
C TYR A 304 6.78 5.10 13.78
N ARG A 305 7.63 4.26 14.38
CA ARG A 305 9.07 4.52 14.42
C ARG A 305 9.68 4.60 13.01
N ALA A 306 9.33 3.69 12.11
CA ALA A 306 9.86 3.71 10.76
C ALA A 306 9.39 4.96 9.98
N ALA A 307 8.11 5.34 10.10
CA ALA A 307 7.56 6.56 9.51
C ALA A 307 8.26 7.82 10.05
N TRP A 308 8.38 7.93 11.37
CA TRP A 308 9.06 9.06 12.04
C TRP A 308 10.53 9.21 11.62
N LEU A 309 11.28 8.09 11.51
CA LEU A 309 12.66 8.12 11.05
C LEU A 309 12.77 8.69 9.63
N ARG A 310 11.83 8.35 8.76
CA ARG A 310 11.80 8.88 7.39
C ARG A 310 11.56 10.37 7.36
N ASP A 311 10.53 10.84 8.08
CA ASP A 311 10.07 12.23 7.99
C ASP A 311 10.95 13.19 8.78
N VAL A 312 11.35 12.81 10.00
CA VAL A 312 12.06 13.71 10.94
C VAL A 312 13.57 13.64 10.76
N ARG A 313 14.11 12.45 10.46
CA ARG A 313 15.55 12.29 10.30
C ARG A 313 16.03 12.42 8.85
N ALA A 314 15.09 12.46 7.90
CA ALA A 314 15.37 12.54 6.45
C ALA A 314 16.41 11.50 5.98
N GLN A 315 16.49 10.36 6.67
CA GLN A 315 17.45 9.31 6.39
C GLN A 315 16.80 8.19 5.59
N ARG A 316 17.60 7.51 4.79
CA ARG A 316 17.15 6.28 4.16
C ARG A 316 16.87 5.25 5.25
N ASN A 317 15.61 4.80 5.34
CA ASN A 317 15.11 3.90 6.38
C ASN A 317 14.65 2.54 5.83
N SER A 318 15.29 2.05 4.75
CA SER A 318 14.89 0.80 4.07
C SER A 318 14.85 -0.41 5.02
N LYS A 319 15.79 -0.48 5.99
CA LYS A 319 15.82 -1.53 7.02
C LYS A 319 14.62 -1.44 7.96
N GLU A 320 14.35 -0.27 8.51
CA GLU A 320 13.25 -0.03 9.44
C GLU A 320 11.87 -0.22 8.76
N ALA A 321 11.72 0.26 7.53
CA ALA A 321 10.53 0.04 6.73
C ALA A 321 10.29 -1.45 6.45
N ALA A 322 11.35 -2.21 6.15
CA ALA A 322 11.27 -3.66 5.96
C ALA A 322 10.92 -4.40 7.26
N ILE A 323 11.49 -3.98 8.41
CA ILE A 323 11.16 -4.53 9.74
C ILE A 323 9.68 -4.28 10.05
N ALA A 324 9.21 -3.04 9.87
CA ALA A 324 7.84 -2.65 10.14
C ALA A 324 6.85 -3.45 9.28
N LYS A 325 7.09 -3.51 7.97
CA LYS A 325 6.22 -4.24 7.03
C LYS A 325 6.19 -5.73 7.34
N LEU A 326 7.35 -6.38 7.51
CA LEU A 326 7.44 -7.80 7.82
C LEU A 326 6.68 -8.14 9.11
N HIS A 327 7.01 -7.43 10.19
CA HIS A 327 6.42 -7.69 11.50
C HIS A 327 4.91 -7.43 11.51
N ALA A 328 4.47 -6.25 11.08
CA ALA A 328 3.07 -5.87 11.14
C ALA A 328 2.18 -6.80 10.28
N THR A 329 2.60 -7.17 9.06
CA THR A 329 1.80 -8.05 8.20
C THR A 329 1.75 -9.49 8.72
N ASP A 330 2.85 -10.03 9.27
CA ASP A 330 2.90 -11.37 9.84
C ASP A 330 2.09 -11.44 11.15
N ARG A 331 2.18 -10.41 12.02
CA ARG A 331 1.41 -10.34 13.26
C ARG A 331 -0.07 -10.10 13.03
N ALA A 332 -0.43 -9.22 12.11
CA ALA A 332 -1.83 -9.00 11.75
C ALA A 332 -2.52 -10.29 11.27
N GLN A 333 -1.84 -11.12 10.47
CA GLN A 333 -2.37 -12.43 10.08
C GLN A 333 -2.68 -13.30 11.32
N GLN A 334 -1.79 -13.32 12.33
CA GLN A 334 -1.99 -14.09 13.55
C GLN A 334 -3.10 -13.50 14.43
N VAL A 335 -3.19 -12.18 14.54
CA VAL A 335 -4.26 -11.50 15.28
C VAL A 335 -5.63 -11.83 14.67
N ILE A 336 -5.74 -11.74 13.34
CA ILE A 336 -7.00 -12.03 12.64
C ILE A 336 -7.35 -13.51 12.74
N ASP A 337 -6.38 -14.43 12.65
CA ASP A 337 -6.60 -15.87 12.81
C ASP A 337 -7.18 -16.18 14.22
N LYS A 338 -6.60 -15.58 15.26
CA LYS A 338 -7.12 -15.70 16.64
C LYS A 338 -8.54 -15.09 16.77
N ALA A 339 -8.83 -13.98 16.09
CA ALA A 339 -10.16 -13.39 16.08
C ALA A 339 -11.19 -14.34 15.43
N VAL A 340 -10.87 -14.93 14.28
CA VAL A 340 -11.70 -15.95 13.62
C VAL A 340 -11.94 -17.12 14.57
N GLN A 341 -10.91 -17.60 15.27
CA GLN A 341 -11.01 -18.69 16.24
C GLN A 341 -11.94 -18.34 17.42
N ILE A 342 -11.87 -17.12 17.97
CA ILE A 342 -12.76 -16.64 19.05
C ILE A 342 -14.21 -16.56 18.57
N PHE A 343 -14.46 -16.21 17.29
CA PHE A 343 -15.80 -16.20 16.69
C PHE A 343 -16.37 -17.61 16.48
N GLY A 344 -15.51 -18.64 16.36
CA GLY A 344 -15.92 -20.00 16.05
C GLY A 344 -16.55 -20.12 14.67
N GLY A 345 -17.58 -20.94 14.49
CA GLY A 345 -18.25 -21.12 13.19
C GLY A 345 -18.73 -19.83 12.53
N LEU A 346 -19.07 -18.80 13.32
CA LEU A 346 -19.44 -17.49 12.79
C LEU A 346 -18.25 -16.80 12.12
N GLY A 347 -17.02 -17.03 12.62
CA GLY A 347 -15.80 -16.42 12.10
C GLY A 347 -15.42 -16.84 10.68
N VAL A 348 -15.97 -17.93 10.16
CA VAL A 348 -15.80 -18.41 8.77
C VAL A 348 -17.05 -18.18 7.90
N THR A 349 -18.04 -17.45 8.42
CA THR A 349 -19.26 -17.12 7.67
C THR A 349 -19.01 -15.87 6.84
N VAL A 350 -19.28 -15.96 5.52
CA VAL A 350 -19.10 -14.84 4.58
C VAL A 350 -19.91 -13.62 5.02
N GLY A 351 -19.27 -12.46 5.00
CA GLY A 351 -19.87 -11.18 5.41
C GLY A 351 -19.68 -10.83 6.89
N VAL A 352 -19.07 -11.72 7.69
CA VAL A 352 -18.67 -11.39 9.05
C VAL A 352 -17.34 -10.62 9.01
N PRO A 353 -17.14 -9.54 9.79
CA PRO A 353 -15.95 -8.70 9.70
C PRO A 353 -14.64 -9.48 9.78
N VAL A 354 -14.47 -10.40 10.72
CA VAL A 354 -13.24 -11.17 10.90
C VAL A 354 -12.93 -12.10 9.72
N GLU A 355 -13.97 -12.62 9.05
CA GLU A 355 -13.83 -13.42 7.82
C GLU A 355 -13.31 -12.55 6.66
N SER A 356 -13.87 -11.36 6.48
CA SER A 356 -13.43 -10.41 5.46
C SER A 356 -11.98 -9.98 5.71
N LEU A 357 -11.62 -9.65 6.95
CA LEU A 357 -10.24 -9.31 7.35
C LEU A 357 -9.27 -10.47 7.08
N TYR A 358 -9.70 -11.73 7.24
CA TYR A 358 -8.86 -12.90 6.96
C TYR A 358 -8.49 -13.02 5.48
N ARG A 359 -9.40 -12.63 4.58
CA ARG A 359 -9.12 -12.55 3.14
C ARG A 359 -8.23 -11.37 2.79
N GLU A 360 -8.47 -10.18 3.37
CA GLU A 360 -7.72 -8.95 3.11
C GLU A 360 -6.24 -9.08 3.50
N ILE A 361 -5.95 -9.54 4.72
CA ILE A 361 -4.59 -9.53 5.26
C ILE A 361 -3.63 -10.41 4.47
N ARG A 362 -4.14 -11.47 3.81
CA ARG A 362 -3.26 -12.46 3.18
C ARG A 362 -2.37 -11.87 2.09
N ALA A 363 -2.89 -10.93 1.31
CA ALA A 363 -2.17 -10.29 0.22
C ALA A 363 -1.04 -9.36 0.71
N LEU A 364 -1.19 -8.74 1.89
CA LEU A 364 -0.21 -7.78 2.43
C LEU A 364 1.16 -8.43 2.74
N ARG A 365 1.19 -9.75 2.94
CA ARG A 365 2.43 -10.51 3.11
C ARG A 365 3.15 -10.81 1.80
N ILE A 366 2.48 -10.60 0.66
CA ILE A 366 2.95 -10.96 -0.68
C ILE A 366 3.39 -9.73 -1.46
N TYR A 367 2.51 -8.75 -1.63
CA TYR A 367 2.80 -7.57 -2.45
C TYR A 367 3.76 -6.58 -1.76
N GLU A 368 4.29 -5.63 -2.54
CA GLU A 368 5.29 -4.64 -2.14
C GLU A 368 6.54 -5.25 -1.46
N GLY A 369 6.93 -6.42 -1.96
CA GLY A 369 8.02 -7.24 -1.43
C GLY A 369 7.53 -8.24 -0.40
N ALA A 370 7.52 -9.52 -0.77
CA ALA A 370 7.10 -10.62 0.10
C ALA A 370 7.89 -10.70 1.41
N SER A 371 7.36 -11.39 2.42
CA SER A 371 8.01 -11.54 3.73
C SER A 371 9.47 -12.00 3.60
N GLU A 372 9.77 -12.88 2.66
CA GLU A 372 11.11 -13.40 2.37
C GLU A 372 12.04 -12.28 1.84
N VAL A 373 11.53 -11.44 0.95
CA VAL A 373 12.27 -10.28 0.42
C VAL A 373 12.58 -9.28 1.54
N GLN A 374 11.62 -9.02 2.45
CA GLN A 374 11.87 -8.14 3.60
C GLN A 374 13.00 -8.69 4.49
N LYS A 375 13.04 -10.01 4.76
CA LYS A 375 14.13 -10.64 5.52
C LYS A 375 15.48 -10.41 4.85
N ILE A 376 15.56 -10.54 3.52
CA ILE A 376 16.80 -10.27 2.76
C ILE A 376 17.20 -8.80 2.88
N VAL A 377 16.25 -7.86 2.74
CA VAL A 377 16.53 -6.41 2.88
C VAL A 377 17.07 -6.10 4.28
N ILE A 378 16.44 -6.62 5.33
CA ILE A 378 16.86 -6.43 6.73
C ILE A 378 18.28 -6.95 6.92
N ALA A 379 18.55 -8.19 6.53
CA ALA A 379 19.84 -8.84 6.72
C ALA A 379 20.96 -8.11 5.96
N ARG A 380 20.74 -7.75 4.69
CA ARG A 380 21.73 -7.03 3.88
C ARG A 380 22.09 -5.67 4.47
N ASN A 381 21.10 -4.89 4.93
CA ASN A 381 21.38 -3.59 5.55
C ASN A 381 22.11 -3.76 6.88
N HIS A 382 21.69 -4.70 7.73
CA HIS A 382 22.35 -5.00 8.99
C HIS A 382 23.82 -5.39 8.81
N LEU A 383 24.12 -6.28 7.86
CA LEU A 383 25.50 -6.68 7.56
C LEU A 383 26.32 -5.51 7.01
N ALA A 384 25.74 -4.66 6.15
CA ALA A 384 26.44 -3.51 5.58
C ALA A 384 26.85 -2.48 6.65
N GLU A 385 26.01 -2.22 7.65
CA GLU A 385 26.31 -1.37 8.81
C GLU A 385 27.56 -1.86 9.56
N HIS A 386 27.64 -3.16 9.85
CA HIS A 386 28.78 -3.76 10.58
C HIS A 386 30.08 -3.81 9.76
N VAL A 387 30.01 -3.93 8.44
CA VAL A 387 31.19 -3.85 7.58
C VAL A 387 31.72 -2.41 7.52
N GLY A 388 30.83 -1.41 7.53
CA GLY A 388 31.20 0.01 7.62
C GLY A 388 31.93 0.35 8.91
N GLU A 389 31.38 -0.10 10.05
CA GLU A 389 31.98 0.11 11.39
C GLU A 389 33.37 -0.55 11.56
N ARG A 390 33.64 -1.69 10.91
CA ARG A 390 34.97 -2.36 10.95
C ARG A 390 36.02 -1.69 10.10
N ARG A 391 35.65 -0.74 9.22
CA ARG A 391 36.55 0.00 8.34
C ARG A 391 36.80 1.43 8.81
N SER A 392 36.06 1.92 9.77
CA SER A 392 36.22 3.20 10.47
C SER A 392 37.03 2.99 11.76
#